data_e6404cf958ad166bf63c777ed4cecccc
#
_entry.id   e6404cf958ad166bf63c777ed4cecccc
#
_cell.length_a   1.000
_cell.length_b   1.000
_cell.length_c   1.000
_cell.angle_alpha   90.00
_cell.angle_beta   90.00
_cell.angle_gamma   90.00
#
_symmetry.space_group_name_H-M   'P 1'
#
loop_
_entity.id
_entity.type
_entity.pdbx_description
1 polymer ?
#
loop_
_entity_poly.entity_id
_entity_poly.type
_entity_poly.pdbx_seq_one_letter_code
_entity_poly.pdbx_strand_id
1 'polypeptide(L)'
;PNSATITGFRVTSIGMRECLEKVRAASDWDGKFRKMPLGKGIGVGCGFFISGSGLPIHWDPNKFPHATVHLKIDMDGGVTIHTGAADIGQGSDTVVAQSVAEVLGLPMDMIRIRSKESDTSPVDLGSYSSRVTFMNANAAVSAAMQIRSELILAASKITGTDEGKIVIGDRRVFSKDDPSVGVSYLEALHRAQEDRGALIASGSYRTPPMGKMHKGAAAGLAPAYSFSAYVAEVDVDVETGKIKVEKVWAAHDCGKALNPLSVEGQIIGSCHMGLGQVISEEMVYGRTGNLLNPDLLGYKIPTVHEMPEVIPIIVESNDPEGPFGAKEAGEGPLLPILPAVCNAVYDAIGVRIQELPMTPNRIHRAVESACRKRGIEDPLDLPSPTLDLTPLSKILKKRGAEHRIRDKERRLNSESGAYHNGALFGNDPEIPPEELDSDWHVQVLPDEEYLEKPGLAGSAWLHTERRHRGGSS
;
A
#
# COMPACT_ATOMS: atom_id res chain seq x y z
N PRO A 1 -5.18 1.25 14.70
CA PRO A 1 -4.20 0.22 14.37
C PRO A 1 -4.41 -1.03 15.23
N ASN A 2 -3.96 -2.19 14.75
CA ASN A 2 -4.13 -3.49 15.40
C ASN A 2 -5.58 -3.93 15.66
N SER A 3 -6.49 -3.51 14.80
CA SER A 3 -7.89 -3.94 14.84
C SER A 3 -8.21 -4.85 13.66
N ALA A 4 -9.12 -5.80 13.86
CA ALA A 4 -9.68 -6.58 12.78
C ALA A 4 -10.92 -5.87 12.22
N THR A 5 -11.11 -5.93 10.91
CA THR A 5 -12.36 -5.53 10.26
C THR A 5 -13.46 -6.57 10.56
N ILE A 6 -14.72 -6.25 10.22
CA ILE A 6 -15.85 -7.20 10.33
C ILE A 6 -15.58 -8.49 9.53
N THR A 7 -14.81 -8.40 8.45
CA THR A 7 -14.42 -9.55 7.61
C THR A 7 -13.14 -10.24 8.10
N GLY A 8 -12.59 -9.84 9.25
CA GLY A 8 -11.39 -10.44 9.84
C GLY A 8 -10.07 -9.93 9.25
N PHE A 9 -10.08 -8.88 8.44
CA PHE A 9 -8.84 -8.27 7.95
C PHE A 9 -8.10 -7.58 9.08
N ARG A 10 -6.82 -7.85 9.19
CA ARG A 10 -5.95 -7.20 10.15
C ARG A 10 -5.44 -5.87 9.57
N VAL A 11 -5.59 -4.79 10.31
CA VAL A 11 -5.09 -3.47 9.94
C VAL A 11 -4.00 -3.08 10.93
N THR A 12 -2.76 -3.07 10.48
CA THR A 12 -1.55 -2.85 11.30
C THR A 12 -1.24 -1.38 11.50
N SER A 13 -1.42 -0.56 10.46
CA SER A 13 -1.24 0.89 10.51
C SER A 13 -2.32 1.61 9.70
N ILE A 14 -2.67 2.86 10.03
CA ILE A 14 -3.71 3.65 9.36
C ILE A 14 -3.29 5.12 9.31
N GLY A 15 -2.98 5.63 8.11
CA GLY A 15 -2.69 7.04 7.85
C GLY A 15 -3.86 7.83 7.25
N MET A 16 -5.06 7.25 7.09
CA MET A 16 -6.20 7.88 6.41
C MET A 16 -6.57 9.25 6.98
N ARG A 17 -6.59 9.39 8.30
CA ARG A 17 -6.91 10.67 8.95
C ARG A 17 -5.92 11.76 8.54
N GLU A 18 -4.64 11.44 8.60
CA GLU A 18 -3.58 12.38 8.23
C GLU A 18 -3.63 12.73 6.74
N CYS A 19 -3.91 11.74 5.87
CA CYS A 19 -4.16 12.00 4.44
C CYS A 19 -5.27 13.03 4.25
N LEU A 20 -6.43 12.84 4.90
CA LEU A 20 -7.57 13.76 4.82
C LEU A 20 -7.25 15.17 5.36
N GLU A 21 -6.59 15.26 6.50
CA GLU A 21 -6.21 16.53 7.12
C GLU A 21 -5.24 17.32 6.24
N LYS A 22 -4.22 16.62 5.68
CA LYS A 22 -3.24 17.24 4.80
C LYS A 22 -3.85 17.73 3.48
N VAL A 23 -4.69 16.94 2.80
CA VAL A 23 -5.33 17.40 1.55
C VAL A 23 -6.36 18.51 1.81
N ARG A 24 -7.10 18.46 2.94
CA ARG A 24 -8.03 19.53 3.34
C ARG A 24 -7.32 20.86 3.49
N ALA A 25 -6.19 20.86 4.22
CA ALA A 25 -5.39 22.07 4.46
C ALA A 25 -4.74 22.57 3.17
N ALA A 26 -4.10 21.69 2.39
CA ALA A 26 -3.37 22.05 1.18
C ALA A 26 -4.27 22.59 0.06
N SER A 27 -5.52 22.09 -0.04
CA SER A 27 -6.46 22.47 -1.11
C SER A 27 -7.30 23.71 -0.79
N ASP A 28 -7.21 24.24 0.43
CA ASP A 28 -8.16 25.24 0.92
C ASP A 28 -9.61 24.76 0.79
N TRP A 29 -9.85 23.49 1.20
CA TRP A 29 -11.16 22.88 1.10
C TRP A 29 -12.30 23.72 1.71
N ASP A 30 -12.06 24.25 2.90
CA ASP A 30 -13.09 25.01 3.63
C ASP A 30 -13.41 26.36 2.97
N GLY A 31 -12.46 26.93 2.24
CA GLY A 31 -12.65 28.15 1.46
C GLY A 31 -13.39 27.92 0.14
N LYS A 32 -13.29 26.71 -0.45
CA LYS A 32 -13.75 26.40 -1.81
C LYS A 32 -15.03 25.56 -1.87
N PHE A 33 -15.16 24.55 -1.03
CA PHE A 33 -16.26 23.58 -1.12
C PHE A 33 -17.62 24.28 -0.99
N ARG A 34 -18.50 24.08 -2.00
CA ARG A 34 -19.82 24.73 -2.13
C ARG A 34 -19.80 26.25 -2.19
N LYS A 35 -18.67 26.84 -2.54
CA LYS A 35 -18.50 28.29 -2.61
C LYS A 35 -17.96 28.77 -3.97
N MET A 36 -17.63 27.84 -4.83
CA MET A 36 -17.12 28.13 -6.18
C MET A 36 -18.28 28.49 -7.13
N PRO A 37 -18.04 29.29 -8.18
CA PRO A 37 -19.07 29.60 -9.18
C PRO A 37 -19.45 28.35 -9.99
N LEU A 38 -20.59 28.41 -10.67
CA LEU A 38 -21.05 27.37 -11.58
C LEU A 38 -19.93 27.01 -12.58
N GLY A 39 -19.76 25.72 -12.83
CA GLY A 39 -18.67 25.19 -13.66
C GLY A 39 -17.39 24.88 -12.89
N LYS A 40 -17.14 25.54 -11.75
CA LYS A 40 -15.97 25.24 -10.92
C LYS A 40 -16.36 24.44 -9.68
N GLY A 41 -15.55 23.42 -9.37
CA GLY A 41 -15.87 22.56 -8.23
C GLY A 41 -14.64 21.87 -7.66
N ILE A 42 -14.79 21.44 -6.42
CA ILE A 42 -13.79 20.72 -5.66
C ILE A 42 -14.39 19.44 -5.08
N GLY A 43 -13.66 18.33 -5.16
CA GLY A 43 -14.16 17.03 -4.70
C GLY A 43 -13.09 16.21 -4.00
N VAL A 44 -13.50 15.43 -3.01
CA VAL A 44 -12.63 14.51 -2.28
C VAL A 44 -12.94 13.06 -2.63
N GLY A 45 -11.89 12.26 -2.78
CA GLY A 45 -11.95 10.81 -2.92
C GLY A 45 -11.03 10.13 -1.91
N CYS A 46 -11.41 8.95 -1.46
CA CYS A 46 -10.63 8.14 -0.54
C CYS A 46 -10.49 6.71 -1.08
N GLY A 47 -9.39 6.07 -0.76
CA GLY A 47 -9.14 4.68 -1.10
C GLY A 47 -8.27 4.00 -0.07
N PHE A 48 -8.28 2.67 -0.09
CA PHE A 48 -7.29 1.83 0.59
C PHE A 48 -6.93 0.67 -0.31
N PHE A 49 -5.70 0.20 -0.22
CA PHE A 49 -5.23 -0.89 -1.06
C PHE A 49 -4.34 -1.85 -0.28
N ILE A 50 -4.18 -3.06 -0.81
CA ILE A 50 -3.37 -4.12 -0.22
C ILE A 50 -1.88 -3.89 -0.50
N SER A 51 -1.03 -4.11 0.50
CA SER A 51 0.43 -4.12 0.34
C SER A 51 0.91 -5.55 0.04
N GLY A 52 0.55 -6.03 -1.15
CA GLY A 52 0.74 -7.41 -1.58
C GLY A 52 -0.42 -8.32 -1.19
N SER A 53 -0.75 -9.28 -2.05
CA SER A 53 -1.75 -10.31 -1.75
C SER A 53 -1.18 -11.35 -0.79
N GLY A 54 -1.90 -11.62 0.28
CA GLY A 54 -1.56 -12.69 1.23
C GLY A 54 -1.79 -14.10 0.68
N LEU A 55 -2.49 -14.20 -0.45
CA LEU A 55 -2.74 -15.45 -1.16
C LEU A 55 -2.08 -15.37 -2.54
N PRO A 56 -1.01 -16.15 -2.77
CA PRO A 56 -0.44 -16.26 -4.11
C PRO A 56 -1.46 -16.90 -5.05
N ILE A 57 -1.59 -16.33 -6.24
CA ILE A 57 -2.62 -16.73 -7.22
C ILE A 57 -2.45 -18.18 -7.67
N HIS A 58 -1.23 -18.72 -7.61
CA HIS A 58 -0.88 -20.01 -8.21
C HIS A 58 -0.25 -21.03 -7.25
N TRP A 59 -0.08 -20.71 -5.97
CA TRP A 59 0.69 -21.55 -5.04
C TRP A 59 -0.07 -21.73 -3.72
N ASP A 60 0.16 -22.87 -3.07
CA ASP A 60 -0.27 -23.04 -1.68
C ASP A 60 0.55 -22.09 -0.78
N PRO A 61 -0.09 -21.10 -0.15
CA PRO A 61 0.61 -20.07 0.64
C PRO A 61 1.33 -20.66 1.86
N ASN A 62 0.96 -21.89 2.28
CA ASN A 62 1.58 -22.57 3.41
C ASN A 62 2.87 -23.30 3.02
N LYS A 63 3.08 -23.57 1.72
CA LYS A 63 4.22 -24.37 1.24
C LYS A 63 5.36 -23.52 0.73
N PHE A 64 5.09 -22.44 0.01
CA PHE A 64 6.11 -21.65 -0.67
C PHE A 64 6.20 -20.23 -0.12
N PRO A 65 7.40 -19.62 -0.08
CA PRO A 65 7.55 -18.22 0.25
C PRO A 65 6.94 -17.33 -0.84
N HIS A 66 6.47 -16.14 -0.43
CA HIS A 66 5.91 -15.15 -1.34
C HIS A 66 6.99 -14.37 -2.10
N ALA A 67 8.17 -14.26 -1.50
CA ALA A 67 9.35 -13.64 -2.12
C ALA A 67 10.60 -14.34 -1.62
N THR A 68 11.62 -14.41 -2.46
CA THR A 68 12.96 -14.91 -2.11
C THR A 68 14.00 -14.00 -2.77
N VAL A 69 15.07 -13.73 -2.03
CA VAL A 69 16.21 -12.93 -2.49
C VAL A 69 17.51 -13.66 -2.08
N HIS A 70 18.46 -13.75 -3.01
CA HIS A 70 19.79 -14.25 -2.71
C HIS A 70 20.79 -13.10 -2.73
N LEU A 71 21.71 -13.11 -1.79
CA LEU A 71 22.81 -12.17 -1.71
C LEU A 71 24.14 -12.92 -1.86
N LYS A 72 25.03 -12.38 -2.66
CA LYS A 72 26.42 -12.81 -2.78
C LYS A 72 27.33 -11.62 -2.50
N ILE A 73 28.35 -11.82 -1.67
CA ILE A 73 29.39 -10.80 -1.44
C ILE A 73 30.71 -11.26 -2.03
N ASP A 74 31.28 -10.41 -2.87
CA ASP A 74 32.57 -10.63 -3.49
C ASP A 74 33.73 -10.16 -2.57
N MET A 75 34.98 -10.58 -2.88
CA MET A 75 36.12 -10.23 -2.04
C MET A 75 36.46 -8.74 -2.01
N ASP A 76 36.01 -7.99 -3.01
CA ASP A 76 36.13 -6.52 -3.05
C ASP A 76 35.08 -5.80 -2.19
N GLY A 77 34.22 -6.56 -1.55
CA GLY A 77 33.11 -6.04 -0.72
C GLY A 77 31.83 -5.70 -1.49
N GLY A 78 31.83 -5.85 -2.83
CA GLY A 78 30.65 -5.63 -3.65
C GLY A 78 29.57 -6.67 -3.34
N VAL A 79 28.31 -6.20 -3.24
CA VAL A 79 27.15 -7.05 -2.97
C VAL A 79 26.34 -7.22 -4.25
N THR A 80 26.12 -8.47 -4.64
CA THR A 80 25.22 -8.81 -5.74
C THR A 80 23.92 -9.38 -5.18
N ILE A 81 22.80 -8.76 -5.55
CA ILE A 81 21.44 -9.18 -5.20
C ILE A 81 20.85 -9.93 -6.40
N HIS A 82 20.38 -11.16 -6.17
CA HIS A 82 19.58 -11.90 -7.14
C HIS A 82 18.12 -11.94 -6.66
N THR A 83 17.22 -11.43 -7.47
CA THR A 83 15.78 -11.41 -7.21
C THR A 83 15.01 -11.73 -8.48
N GLY A 84 13.88 -12.41 -8.35
CA GLY A 84 12.95 -12.63 -9.47
C GLY A 84 11.92 -11.50 -9.64
N ALA A 85 11.91 -10.52 -8.74
CA ALA A 85 11.01 -9.37 -8.87
C ALA A 85 11.36 -8.53 -10.11
N ALA A 86 10.34 -8.25 -10.93
CA ALA A 86 10.51 -7.44 -12.13
C ALA A 86 10.38 -5.96 -11.81
N ASP A 87 11.40 -5.18 -12.13
CA ASP A 87 11.27 -3.73 -12.22
C ASP A 87 10.62 -3.37 -13.57
N ILE A 88 9.41 -2.83 -13.49
CA ILE A 88 8.58 -2.42 -14.63
C ILE A 88 8.53 -0.88 -14.78
N GLY A 89 9.49 -0.18 -14.16
CA GLY A 89 9.58 1.28 -14.12
C GLY A 89 9.18 1.90 -12.78
N GLN A 90 8.71 1.10 -11.81
CA GLN A 90 8.29 1.56 -10.49
C GLN A 90 9.46 1.76 -9.51
N GLY A 91 10.70 1.42 -9.88
CA GLY A 91 11.88 1.63 -9.06
C GLY A 91 12.11 0.56 -7.99
N SER A 92 11.54 -0.63 -8.14
CA SER A 92 11.68 -1.72 -7.16
C SER A 92 13.12 -2.21 -6.99
N ASP A 93 13.90 -2.28 -8.06
CA ASP A 93 15.31 -2.63 -8.00
C ASP A 93 16.07 -1.70 -7.06
N THR A 94 15.84 -0.39 -7.19
CA THR A 94 16.46 0.62 -6.33
C THR A 94 16.07 0.43 -4.86
N VAL A 95 14.79 0.22 -4.56
CA VAL A 95 14.30 0.07 -3.19
C VAL A 95 14.84 -1.21 -2.53
N VAL A 96 14.90 -2.32 -3.26
CA VAL A 96 15.51 -3.56 -2.77
C VAL A 96 17.00 -3.36 -2.48
N ALA A 97 17.72 -2.68 -3.38
CA ALA A 97 19.12 -2.35 -3.19
C ALA A 97 19.37 -1.44 -1.99
N GLN A 98 18.54 -0.38 -1.82
CA GLN A 98 18.59 0.51 -0.65
C GLN A 98 18.36 -0.25 0.66
N SER A 99 17.43 -1.22 0.66
CA SER A 99 17.15 -2.04 1.84
C SER A 99 18.33 -2.90 2.27
N VAL A 100 19.09 -3.45 1.33
CA VAL A 100 20.32 -4.20 1.62
C VAL A 100 21.44 -3.27 2.06
N ALA A 101 21.60 -2.14 1.39
CA ALA A 101 22.61 -1.12 1.70
C ALA A 101 22.47 -0.63 3.15
N GLU A 102 21.24 -0.33 3.59
CA GLU A 102 20.92 0.11 4.95
C GLU A 102 21.30 -0.94 5.99
N VAL A 103 20.95 -2.21 5.79
CA VAL A 103 21.27 -3.29 6.74
C VAL A 103 22.77 -3.51 6.86
N LEU A 104 23.51 -3.41 5.75
CA LEU A 104 24.95 -3.67 5.71
C LEU A 104 25.80 -2.42 5.97
N GLY A 105 25.22 -1.24 6.10
CA GLY A 105 25.91 0.03 6.28
C GLY A 105 26.82 0.38 5.09
N LEU A 106 26.38 0.06 3.87
CA LEU A 106 27.12 0.23 2.63
C LEU A 106 26.49 1.31 1.74
N PRO A 107 27.29 2.04 0.97
CA PRO A 107 26.75 2.95 -0.02
C PRO A 107 26.20 2.18 -1.24
N MET A 108 25.31 2.82 -1.97
CA MET A 108 24.60 2.22 -3.12
C MET A 108 25.50 1.80 -4.27
N ASP A 109 26.66 2.42 -4.44
CA ASP A 109 27.64 2.10 -5.48
C ASP A 109 28.30 0.73 -5.29
N MET A 110 28.22 0.16 -4.08
CA MET A 110 28.68 -1.21 -3.78
C MET A 110 27.59 -2.27 -4.00
N ILE A 111 26.36 -1.88 -4.30
CA ILE A 111 25.24 -2.80 -4.47
C ILE A 111 24.91 -2.97 -5.95
N ARG A 112 24.85 -4.21 -6.41
CA ARG A 112 24.41 -4.58 -7.76
C ARG A 112 23.19 -5.46 -7.68
N ILE A 113 22.20 -5.21 -8.54
CA ILE A 113 21.00 -6.04 -8.60
C ILE A 113 20.92 -6.80 -9.92
N ARG A 114 20.50 -8.05 -9.85
CA ARG A 114 20.24 -8.97 -10.94
C ARG A 114 18.81 -9.48 -10.84
N SER A 115 17.93 -8.87 -11.60
CA SER A 115 16.48 -9.14 -11.54
C SER A 115 15.90 -9.74 -12.83
N LYS A 116 16.74 -9.92 -13.86
CA LYS A 116 16.28 -10.27 -15.22
C LYS A 116 16.82 -11.61 -15.76
N GLU A 117 17.49 -12.39 -14.92
CA GLU A 117 18.16 -13.62 -15.30
C GLU A 117 17.43 -14.81 -14.70
N SER A 118 16.57 -15.46 -15.48
CA SER A 118 15.70 -16.55 -15.01
C SER A 118 16.43 -17.81 -14.57
N ASP A 119 17.68 -17.98 -14.97
CA ASP A 119 18.55 -19.12 -14.61
C ASP A 119 19.28 -18.91 -13.27
N THR A 120 19.46 -17.67 -12.84
CA THR A 120 20.17 -17.32 -11.59
C THR A 120 19.28 -16.69 -10.54
N SER A 121 18.15 -16.12 -10.93
CA SER A 121 17.21 -15.46 -10.01
C SER A 121 16.25 -16.47 -9.39
N PRO A 122 15.93 -16.31 -8.10
CA PRO A 122 14.90 -17.14 -7.49
C PRO A 122 13.53 -16.87 -8.12
N VAL A 123 12.64 -17.87 -8.07
CA VAL A 123 11.27 -17.72 -8.54
C VAL A 123 10.56 -16.58 -7.81
N ASP A 124 9.91 -15.71 -8.57
CA ASP A 124 9.02 -14.67 -8.06
C ASP A 124 7.65 -14.75 -8.73
N LEU A 125 6.62 -14.29 -8.04
CA LEU A 125 5.25 -14.38 -8.51
C LEU A 125 4.81 -13.19 -9.38
N GLY A 126 5.69 -12.21 -9.57
CA GLY A 126 5.43 -11.00 -10.36
C GLY A 126 5.14 -9.77 -9.50
N SER A 127 5.12 -8.59 -10.16
CA SER A 127 4.98 -7.28 -9.52
C SER A 127 3.50 -6.84 -9.42
N TYR A 128 2.59 -7.75 -9.04
CA TYR A 128 1.17 -7.48 -8.87
C TYR A 128 0.82 -7.12 -7.41
N SER A 129 -0.37 -6.56 -7.19
CA SER A 129 -0.86 -6.18 -5.86
C SER A 129 0.11 -5.31 -5.07
N SER A 130 0.94 -4.55 -5.78
CA SER A 130 1.94 -3.61 -5.23
C SER A 130 2.83 -4.23 -4.15
N ARG A 131 3.25 -5.50 -4.37
CA ARG A 131 3.87 -6.35 -3.35
C ARG A 131 5.38 -6.19 -3.20
N VAL A 132 6.08 -5.69 -4.23
CA VAL A 132 7.54 -5.83 -4.30
C VAL A 132 8.25 -5.13 -3.15
N THR A 133 7.96 -3.86 -2.89
CA THR A 133 8.56 -3.15 -1.74
C THR A 133 8.31 -3.90 -0.44
N PHE A 134 7.09 -4.34 -0.18
CA PHE A 134 6.76 -4.99 1.08
C PHE A 134 7.40 -6.38 1.20
N MET A 135 7.24 -7.24 0.19
CA MET A 135 7.63 -8.65 0.29
C MET A 135 9.09 -8.90 -0.09
N ASN A 136 9.55 -8.33 -1.21
CA ASN A 136 10.92 -8.57 -1.66
C ASN A 136 11.95 -7.79 -0.84
N ALA A 137 11.63 -6.57 -0.38
CA ALA A 137 12.54 -5.87 0.52
C ALA A 137 12.63 -6.55 1.90
N ASN A 138 11.52 -7.11 2.46
CA ASN A 138 11.62 -7.94 3.66
C ASN A 138 12.48 -9.20 3.44
N ALA A 139 12.35 -9.87 2.29
CA ALA A 139 13.22 -11.00 1.95
C ALA A 139 14.69 -10.57 1.82
N ALA A 140 14.95 -9.41 1.21
CA ALA A 140 16.30 -8.85 1.08
C ALA A 140 16.90 -8.47 2.44
N VAL A 141 16.11 -7.83 3.31
CA VAL A 141 16.51 -7.54 4.70
C VAL A 141 16.86 -8.83 5.45
N SER A 142 16.02 -9.88 5.31
CA SER A 142 16.31 -11.20 5.94
C SER A 142 17.62 -11.81 5.47
N ALA A 143 17.95 -11.74 4.17
CA ALA A 143 19.22 -12.19 3.63
C ALA A 143 20.40 -11.33 4.13
N ALA A 144 20.23 -10.00 4.11
CA ALA A 144 21.26 -9.06 4.56
C ALA A 144 21.56 -9.20 6.05
N MET A 145 20.56 -9.48 6.89
CA MET A 145 20.75 -9.73 8.32
C MET A 145 21.61 -10.97 8.60
N GLN A 146 21.52 -12.03 7.78
CA GLN A 146 22.39 -13.19 7.89
C GLN A 146 23.86 -12.79 7.63
N ILE A 147 24.12 -12.04 6.55
CA ILE A 147 25.47 -11.52 6.25
C ILE A 147 25.96 -10.59 7.37
N ARG A 148 25.08 -9.70 7.84
CA ARG A 148 25.40 -8.78 8.96
C ARG A 148 25.87 -9.54 10.21
N SER A 149 25.22 -10.64 10.54
CA SER A 149 25.61 -11.48 11.70
C SER A 149 27.01 -12.07 11.53
N GLU A 150 27.37 -12.52 10.33
CA GLU A 150 28.71 -13.02 10.06
C GLU A 150 29.79 -11.93 10.18
N LEU A 151 29.51 -10.73 9.68
CA LEU A 151 30.42 -9.58 9.79
C LEU A 151 30.62 -9.16 11.25
N ILE A 152 29.56 -9.17 12.04
CA ILE A 152 29.60 -8.86 13.48
C ILE A 152 30.44 -9.92 14.22
N LEU A 153 30.21 -11.20 13.96
CA LEU A 153 31.00 -12.29 14.53
C LEU A 153 32.49 -12.19 14.19
N ALA A 154 32.80 -11.87 12.93
CA ALA A 154 34.16 -11.67 12.48
C ALA A 154 34.83 -10.48 13.19
N ALA A 155 34.15 -9.35 13.29
CA ALA A 155 34.65 -8.17 14.00
C ALA A 155 34.81 -8.44 15.50
N SER A 156 33.89 -9.18 16.12
CA SER A 156 34.02 -9.62 17.53
C SER A 156 35.30 -10.42 17.76
N LYS A 157 35.62 -11.36 16.87
CA LYS A 157 36.85 -12.13 16.93
C LYS A 157 38.14 -11.30 16.77
N ILE A 158 38.08 -10.24 15.94
CA ILE A 158 39.26 -9.37 15.73
C ILE A 158 39.42 -8.41 16.92
N THR A 159 38.34 -7.81 17.40
CA THR A 159 38.41 -6.73 18.41
C THR A 159 38.32 -7.22 19.86
N GLY A 160 37.85 -8.46 20.07
CA GLY A 160 37.52 -8.97 21.41
C GLY A 160 36.25 -8.36 22.02
N THR A 161 35.47 -7.58 21.24
CA THR A 161 34.22 -6.93 21.68
C THR A 161 33.06 -7.91 21.60
N ASP A 162 32.16 -7.88 22.58
CA ASP A 162 30.94 -8.68 22.57
C ASP A 162 30.07 -8.36 21.35
N GLU A 163 29.51 -9.39 20.69
CA GLU A 163 28.70 -9.24 19.48
C GLU A 163 27.48 -8.31 19.68
N GLY A 164 26.86 -8.34 20.86
CA GLY A 164 25.70 -7.49 21.20
C GLY A 164 26.03 -6.00 21.27
N LYS A 165 27.32 -5.66 21.33
CA LYS A 165 27.81 -4.29 21.36
C LYS A 165 28.37 -3.78 20.02
N ILE A 166 28.41 -4.64 19.00
CA ILE A 166 28.93 -4.29 17.68
C ILE A 166 27.80 -3.82 16.77
N VAL A 167 28.05 -2.73 16.05
CA VAL A 167 27.18 -2.15 15.03
C VAL A 167 27.90 -2.04 13.69
N ILE A 168 27.14 -1.96 12.60
CA ILE A 168 27.67 -1.72 11.24
C ILE A 168 27.12 -0.38 10.74
N GLY A 169 27.99 0.43 10.18
CA GLY A 169 27.66 1.69 9.55
C GLY A 169 28.88 2.30 8.87
N ASP A 170 28.67 3.11 7.85
CA ASP A 170 29.72 3.86 7.15
C ASP A 170 30.93 3.02 6.73
N ARG A 171 30.70 1.84 6.15
CA ARG A 171 31.73 0.86 5.74
C ARG A 171 32.63 0.40 6.91
N ARG A 172 32.11 0.43 8.15
CA ARG A 172 32.84 -0.03 9.35
C ARG A 172 31.98 -0.96 10.18
N VAL A 173 32.64 -1.80 10.94
CA VAL A 173 32.06 -2.68 11.97
C VAL A 173 32.75 -2.34 13.27
N PHE A 174 32.01 -1.75 14.22
CA PHE A 174 32.62 -1.12 15.38
C PHE A 174 31.76 -1.25 16.65
N SER A 175 32.39 -1.02 17.81
CA SER A 175 31.68 -1.03 19.09
C SER A 175 30.73 0.17 19.23
N LYS A 176 29.48 -0.09 19.65
CA LYS A 176 28.50 0.96 19.98
C LYS A 176 28.97 1.83 21.14
N ASP A 177 29.67 1.22 22.13
CA ASP A 177 30.13 1.89 23.34
C ASP A 177 31.37 2.76 23.09
N ASP A 178 32.25 2.33 22.17
CA ASP A 178 33.45 3.07 21.77
C ASP A 178 33.67 2.92 20.25
N PRO A 179 33.23 3.87 19.42
CA PRO A 179 33.38 3.81 17.96
C PRO A 179 34.83 3.78 17.45
N SER A 180 35.84 4.06 18.29
CA SER A 180 37.24 3.92 17.92
C SER A 180 37.68 2.46 17.89
N VAL A 181 37.00 1.58 18.64
CA VAL A 181 37.22 0.13 18.64
C VAL A 181 36.37 -0.49 17.53
N GLY A 182 37.00 -0.89 16.44
CA GLY A 182 36.33 -1.49 15.30
C GLY A 182 37.30 -1.76 14.14
N VAL A 183 36.74 -2.33 13.10
CA VAL A 183 37.47 -2.69 11.88
C VAL A 183 36.76 -2.10 10.66
N SER A 184 37.43 -2.05 9.53
CA SER A 184 36.77 -1.73 8.25
C SER A 184 35.83 -2.87 7.85
N TYR A 185 34.86 -2.54 7.02
CA TYR A 185 33.95 -3.54 6.43
C TYR A 185 34.73 -4.65 5.71
N LEU A 186 35.79 -4.31 4.96
CA LEU A 186 36.62 -5.28 4.23
C LEU A 186 37.40 -6.19 5.17
N GLU A 187 37.96 -5.69 6.26
CA GLU A 187 38.65 -6.53 7.26
C GLU A 187 37.68 -7.52 7.91
N ALA A 188 36.50 -7.09 8.28
CA ALA A 188 35.45 -7.97 8.82
C ALA A 188 35.00 -9.00 7.77
N LEU A 189 34.83 -8.58 6.51
CA LEU A 189 34.50 -9.46 5.39
C LEU A 189 35.54 -10.53 5.15
N HIS A 190 36.80 -10.15 5.00
CA HIS A 190 37.89 -11.10 4.75
C HIS A 190 38.03 -12.10 5.89
N ARG A 191 37.92 -11.66 7.13
CA ARG A 191 37.90 -12.54 8.28
C ARG A 191 36.73 -13.52 8.28
N ALA A 192 35.53 -13.06 7.92
CA ALA A 192 34.39 -13.93 7.77
C ALA A 192 34.56 -14.96 6.66
N GLN A 193 35.18 -14.55 5.56
CA GLN A 193 35.51 -15.45 4.43
C GLN A 193 36.64 -16.46 4.75
N GLU A 194 37.59 -16.08 5.57
CA GLU A 194 38.62 -17.02 6.10
C GLU A 194 37.96 -18.13 6.94
N ASP A 195 36.98 -17.75 7.78
CA ASP A 195 36.32 -18.69 8.65
C ASP A 195 35.29 -19.60 7.94
N ARG A 196 34.64 -19.14 6.87
CA ARG A 196 33.47 -19.80 6.25
C ARG A 196 33.55 -20.01 4.73
N GLY A 197 34.49 -19.40 4.05
CA GLY A 197 34.50 -19.32 2.59
C GLY A 197 33.59 -18.20 2.06
N ALA A 198 33.09 -18.36 0.84
CA ALA A 198 32.24 -17.34 0.21
C ALA A 198 31.00 -17.03 1.00
N LEU A 199 30.70 -15.74 1.18
CA LEU A 199 29.48 -15.30 1.86
C LEU A 199 28.31 -15.21 0.87
N ILE A 200 27.37 -16.12 1.04
CA ILE A 200 26.11 -16.19 0.30
C ILE A 200 24.99 -16.35 1.31
N ALA A 201 23.91 -15.62 1.13
CA ALA A 201 22.72 -15.71 1.98
C ALA A 201 21.44 -15.77 1.14
N SER A 202 20.43 -16.45 1.67
CA SER A 202 19.09 -16.51 1.08
C SER A 202 18.07 -16.06 2.13
N GLY A 203 17.32 -15.03 1.80
CA GLY A 203 16.20 -14.57 2.60
C GLY A 203 14.88 -14.82 1.90
N SER A 204 13.85 -15.12 2.67
CA SER A 204 12.52 -15.36 2.15
C SER A 204 11.48 -14.66 3.00
N TYR A 205 10.42 -14.19 2.36
CA TYR A 205 9.26 -13.63 3.04
C TYR A 205 8.05 -14.56 2.88
N ARG A 206 7.35 -14.77 3.99
CA ARG A 206 6.03 -15.43 4.02
C ARG A 206 5.06 -14.50 4.71
N THR A 207 3.86 -14.34 4.16
CA THR A 207 2.82 -13.60 4.86
C THR A 207 2.42 -14.35 6.14
N PRO A 208 2.07 -13.61 7.20
CA PRO A 208 1.48 -14.23 8.38
C PRO A 208 0.18 -14.95 8.02
N PRO A 209 -0.28 -15.89 8.85
CA PRO A 209 -1.63 -16.42 8.72
C PRO A 209 -2.65 -15.27 8.74
N MET A 210 -3.39 -15.13 7.63
CA MET A 210 -4.28 -13.98 7.39
C MET A 210 -5.73 -14.24 7.82
N GLY A 211 -5.98 -15.26 8.60
CA GLY A 211 -7.33 -15.69 8.95
C GLY A 211 -7.98 -16.56 7.88
N LYS A 212 -9.26 -16.86 8.03
CA LYS A 212 -10.00 -17.71 7.09
C LYS A 212 -10.47 -16.91 5.89
N MET A 213 -10.40 -17.53 4.71
CA MET A 213 -10.98 -16.98 3.50
C MET A 213 -12.50 -16.92 3.62
N HIS A 214 -13.05 -15.70 3.51
CA HIS A 214 -14.48 -15.51 3.35
C HIS A 214 -14.83 -15.44 1.88
N LYS A 215 -16.01 -15.94 1.49
CA LYS A 215 -16.49 -15.86 0.12
C LYS A 215 -16.44 -14.42 -0.40
N GLY A 216 -15.68 -14.19 -1.48
CA GLY A 216 -15.47 -12.86 -2.06
C GLY A 216 -14.45 -11.96 -1.35
N ALA A 217 -13.80 -12.41 -0.28
CA ALA A 217 -12.82 -11.63 0.48
C ALA A 217 -11.36 -12.05 0.26
N ALA A 218 -11.11 -13.08 -0.53
CA ALA A 218 -9.76 -13.64 -0.72
C ALA A 218 -8.75 -12.62 -1.27
N ALA A 219 -9.17 -11.77 -2.21
CA ALA A 219 -8.34 -10.75 -2.81
C ALA A 219 -7.99 -9.59 -1.86
N GLY A 220 -8.76 -9.42 -0.77
CA GLY A 220 -8.54 -8.37 0.21
C GLY A 220 -7.64 -8.76 1.38
N LEU A 221 -7.14 -9.99 1.41
CA LEU A 221 -6.22 -10.44 2.46
C LEU A 221 -4.80 -9.96 2.14
N ALA A 222 -4.26 -9.09 2.99
CA ALA A 222 -2.92 -8.56 2.88
C ALA A 222 -2.27 -8.38 4.26
N PRO A 223 -0.94 -8.46 4.33
CA PRO A 223 -0.22 -8.24 5.59
C PRO A 223 -0.38 -6.81 6.10
N ALA A 224 -0.50 -5.84 5.19
CA ALA A 224 -0.72 -4.44 5.49
C ALA A 224 -1.61 -3.78 4.43
N TYR A 225 -2.12 -2.58 4.75
CA TYR A 225 -2.95 -1.77 3.86
C TYR A 225 -2.42 -0.34 3.80
N SER A 226 -2.32 0.21 2.58
CA SER A 226 -2.11 1.63 2.36
C SER A 226 -3.43 2.39 2.35
N PHE A 227 -3.36 3.70 2.56
CA PHE A 227 -4.52 4.58 2.57
C PHE A 227 -4.22 5.83 1.76
N SER A 228 -5.22 6.32 1.04
CA SER A 228 -5.07 7.50 0.20
C SER A 228 -6.29 8.40 0.29
N ALA A 229 -6.07 9.71 0.26
CA ALA A 229 -7.12 10.70 0.14
C ALA A 229 -6.67 11.80 -0.81
N TYR A 230 -7.47 12.06 -1.85
CA TYR A 230 -7.18 13.06 -2.86
C TYR A 230 -8.27 14.12 -2.90
N VAL A 231 -7.87 15.33 -3.20
CA VAL A 231 -8.77 16.41 -3.54
C VAL A 231 -8.48 16.84 -4.97
N ALA A 232 -9.50 16.90 -5.80
CA ALA A 232 -9.42 17.40 -7.17
C ALA A 232 -10.20 18.70 -7.33
N GLU A 233 -9.66 19.63 -8.08
CA GLU A 233 -10.32 20.87 -8.51
C GLU A 233 -10.56 20.79 -10.03
N VAL A 234 -11.77 21.10 -10.46
CA VAL A 234 -12.18 21.00 -11.86
C VAL A 234 -12.82 22.29 -12.37
N ASP A 235 -12.72 22.46 -13.67
CA ASP A 235 -13.48 23.41 -14.46
C ASP A 235 -14.32 22.64 -15.48
N VAL A 236 -15.63 22.80 -15.46
CA VAL A 236 -16.59 22.13 -16.32
C VAL A 236 -17.35 23.15 -17.15
N ASP A 237 -17.16 23.09 -18.44
CA ASP A 237 -17.97 23.85 -19.40
C ASP A 237 -19.35 23.20 -19.52
N VAL A 238 -20.38 23.83 -18.98
CA VAL A 238 -21.75 23.30 -18.94
C VAL A 238 -22.42 23.23 -20.31
N GLU A 239 -21.98 24.05 -21.26
CA GLU A 239 -22.54 24.08 -22.62
C GLU A 239 -21.96 22.96 -23.49
N THR A 240 -20.66 22.70 -23.39
CA THR A 240 -19.97 21.68 -24.20
C THR A 240 -19.79 20.34 -23.45
N GLY A 241 -19.92 20.34 -22.15
CA GLY A 241 -19.63 19.20 -21.28
C GLY A 241 -18.14 18.88 -21.12
N LYS A 242 -17.24 19.77 -21.56
CA LYS A 242 -15.81 19.55 -21.42
C LYS A 242 -15.37 19.75 -19.97
N ILE A 243 -14.61 18.78 -19.47
CA ILE A 243 -13.98 18.84 -18.13
C ILE A 243 -12.50 19.18 -18.32
N LYS A 244 -12.00 20.08 -17.48
CA LYS A 244 -10.58 20.28 -17.23
C LYS A 244 -10.33 20.03 -15.75
N VAL A 245 -9.49 19.07 -15.43
CA VAL A 245 -8.97 18.91 -14.06
C VAL A 245 -7.81 19.88 -13.91
N GLU A 246 -7.96 20.86 -13.02
CA GLU A 246 -6.97 21.94 -12.87
C GLU A 246 -5.85 21.51 -11.93
N LYS A 247 -6.20 20.90 -10.80
CA LYS A 247 -5.25 20.58 -9.75
C LYS A 247 -5.69 19.38 -8.93
N VAL A 248 -4.72 18.60 -8.47
CA VAL A 248 -4.94 17.45 -7.59
C VAL A 248 -3.96 17.52 -6.42
N TRP A 249 -4.47 17.49 -5.21
CA TRP A 249 -3.71 17.26 -3.97
C TRP A 249 -3.84 15.80 -3.60
N ALA A 250 -2.74 15.07 -3.66
CA ALA A 250 -2.73 13.62 -3.64
C ALA A 250 -1.96 13.09 -2.42
N ALA A 251 -2.66 12.85 -1.30
CA ALA A 251 -2.05 12.27 -0.11
C ALA A 251 -2.13 10.75 -0.11
N HIS A 252 -0.97 10.11 0.10
CA HIS A 252 -0.85 8.65 0.17
C HIS A 252 0.00 8.22 1.37
N ASP A 253 -0.54 7.29 2.15
CA ASP A 253 0.12 6.63 3.26
C ASP A 253 0.88 5.39 2.77
N CYS A 254 2.16 5.57 2.52
CA CYS A 254 3.08 4.51 2.11
C CYS A 254 3.84 3.87 3.29
N GLY A 255 3.41 4.09 4.52
CA GLY A 255 4.08 3.61 5.73
C GLY A 255 5.36 4.38 6.01
N LYS A 256 6.45 4.03 5.34
CA LYS A 256 7.73 4.76 5.28
C LYS A 256 8.16 4.91 3.83
N ALA A 257 8.46 6.10 3.39
CA ALA A 257 8.98 6.35 2.04
C ALA A 257 10.48 6.00 2.01
N LEU A 258 10.82 4.79 1.56
CA LEU A 258 12.22 4.36 1.42
C LEU A 258 12.94 5.15 0.32
N ASN A 259 12.21 5.54 -0.72
CA ASN A 259 12.65 6.44 -1.76
C ASN A 259 11.55 7.48 -2.05
N PRO A 260 11.57 8.65 -1.39
CA PRO A 260 10.52 9.66 -1.53
C PRO A 260 10.28 10.09 -2.98
N LEU A 261 11.33 10.28 -3.78
CA LEU A 261 11.21 10.68 -5.18
C LEU A 261 10.44 9.64 -6.02
N SER A 262 10.72 8.35 -5.79
CA SER A 262 9.99 7.26 -6.46
C SER A 262 8.53 7.19 -6.00
N VAL A 263 8.24 7.42 -4.71
CA VAL A 263 6.88 7.46 -4.18
C VAL A 263 6.09 8.61 -4.80
N GLU A 264 6.67 9.81 -4.90
CA GLU A 264 6.05 10.96 -5.58
C GLU A 264 5.76 10.65 -7.05
N GLY A 265 6.73 10.03 -7.75
CA GLY A 265 6.56 9.58 -9.13
C GLY A 265 5.40 8.59 -9.31
N GLN A 266 5.25 7.64 -8.37
CA GLN A 266 4.13 6.68 -8.38
C GLN A 266 2.78 7.37 -8.13
N ILE A 267 2.70 8.32 -7.19
CA ILE A 267 1.50 9.11 -6.92
C ILE A 267 1.08 9.89 -8.18
N ILE A 268 2.02 10.58 -8.83
CA ILE A 268 1.75 11.37 -10.04
C ILE A 268 1.30 10.46 -11.20
N GLY A 269 2.01 9.34 -11.42
CA GLY A 269 1.65 8.37 -12.47
C GLY A 269 0.28 7.72 -12.24
N SER A 270 -0.08 7.43 -10.99
CA SER A 270 -1.39 6.91 -10.62
C SER A 270 -2.51 7.94 -10.83
N CYS A 271 -2.26 9.22 -10.56
CA CYS A 271 -3.18 10.30 -10.91
C CYS A 271 -3.44 10.35 -12.41
N HIS A 272 -2.39 10.24 -13.24
CA HIS A 272 -2.53 10.21 -14.69
C HIS A 272 -3.38 9.02 -15.16
N MET A 273 -3.09 7.83 -14.66
CA MET A 273 -3.83 6.61 -14.99
C MET A 273 -5.33 6.73 -14.62
N GLY A 274 -5.64 7.19 -13.42
CA GLY A 274 -7.02 7.37 -12.99
C GLY A 274 -7.73 8.54 -13.68
N LEU A 275 -6.99 9.57 -14.08
CA LEU A 275 -7.53 10.66 -14.90
C LEU A 275 -8.05 10.12 -16.23
N GLY A 276 -7.27 9.28 -16.91
CA GLY A 276 -7.70 8.65 -18.15
C GLY A 276 -8.99 7.85 -17.98
N GLN A 277 -9.09 7.03 -16.95
CA GLN A 277 -10.30 6.24 -16.67
C GLN A 277 -11.54 7.10 -16.40
N VAL A 278 -11.37 8.27 -15.81
CA VAL A 278 -12.50 9.13 -15.43
C VAL A 278 -12.97 10.04 -16.57
N ILE A 279 -12.09 10.44 -17.49
CA ILE A 279 -12.45 11.45 -18.51
C ILE A 279 -12.43 10.97 -19.95
N SER A 280 -11.62 9.97 -20.34
CA SER A 280 -11.36 9.72 -21.76
C SER A 280 -11.21 8.26 -22.20
N GLU A 281 -10.66 7.38 -21.36
CA GLU A 281 -10.36 6.00 -21.74
C GLU A 281 -11.60 5.13 -21.75
N GLU A 282 -11.93 4.55 -22.91
CA GLU A 282 -13.06 3.65 -23.09
C GLU A 282 -12.76 2.62 -24.17
N MET A 283 -13.02 1.35 -23.90
CA MET A 283 -13.06 0.29 -24.91
C MET A 283 -14.45 0.24 -25.52
N VAL A 284 -14.56 0.56 -26.80
CA VAL A 284 -15.83 0.59 -27.52
C VAL A 284 -15.97 -0.68 -28.36
N TYR A 285 -17.00 -1.47 -28.05
CA TYR A 285 -17.28 -2.72 -28.77
C TYR A 285 -18.44 -2.57 -29.77
N GLY A 286 -18.27 -3.11 -30.96
CA GLY A 286 -19.32 -3.24 -31.96
C GLY A 286 -20.33 -4.32 -31.58
N ARG A 287 -21.42 -4.40 -32.35
CA ARG A 287 -22.50 -5.38 -32.13
C ARG A 287 -22.05 -6.84 -32.22
N THR A 288 -20.96 -7.11 -32.90
CA THR A 288 -20.36 -8.44 -33.06
C THR A 288 -19.25 -8.74 -32.07
N GLY A 289 -19.02 -7.85 -31.10
CA GLY A 289 -17.97 -7.99 -30.08
C GLY A 289 -16.57 -7.55 -30.54
N ASN A 290 -16.42 -7.02 -31.75
CA ASN A 290 -15.15 -6.47 -32.22
C ASN A 290 -14.86 -5.12 -31.53
N LEU A 291 -13.61 -4.89 -31.16
CA LEU A 291 -13.13 -3.60 -30.61
C LEU A 291 -13.08 -2.56 -31.73
N LEU A 292 -13.75 -1.42 -31.54
CA LEU A 292 -13.86 -0.36 -32.56
C LEU A 292 -12.73 0.67 -32.46
N ASN A 293 -12.04 0.72 -31.35
CA ASN A 293 -10.93 1.65 -31.09
C ASN A 293 -9.68 0.90 -30.57
N PRO A 294 -9.06 0.04 -31.42
CA PRO A 294 -7.97 -0.86 -30.99
C PRO A 294 -6.58 -0.19 -30.94
N ASP A 295 -6.50 1.08 -31.15
CA ASP A 295 -5.24 1.85 -31.21
C ASP A 295 -5.27 3.07 -30.28
N LEU A 296 -4.10 3.67 -30.06
CA LEU A 296 -3.95 4.85 -29.17
C LEU A 296 -4.57 6.14 -29.74
N LEU A 297 -4.97 6.16 -31.01
CA LEU A 297 -5.73 7.27 -31.56
C LEU A 297 -7.21 7.21 -31.14
N GLY A 298 -7.76 6.00 -31.08
CA GLY A 298 -9.13 5.73 -30.66
C GLY A 298 -9.29 5.55 -29.17
N TYR A 299 -8.36 4.83 -28.51
CA TYR A 299 -8.29 4.68 -27.05
C TYR A 299 -7.48 5.84 -26.46
N LYS A 300 -8.18 6.80 -25.88
CA LYS A 300 -7.61 8.12 -25.57
C LYS A 300 -6.96 8.17 -24.19
N ILE A 301 -5.71 7.72 -24.09
CA ILE A 301 -4.88 7.98 -22.91
C ILE A 301 -4.61 9.49 -22.85
N PRO A 302 -4.78 10.15 -21.70
CA PRO A 302 -4.48 11.58 -21.56
C PRO A 302 -3.03 11.89 -21.92
N THR A 303 -2.84 12.98 -22.62
CA THR A 303 -1.50 13.49 -22.94
C THR A 303 -0.96 14.40 -21.83
N VAL A 304 0.30 14.80 -21.92
CA VAL A 304 0.91 15.73 -20.97
C VAL A 304 0.16 17.09 -20.90
N HIS A 305 -0.53 17.47 -21.97
CA HIS A 305 -1.31 18.72 -22.00
C HIS A 305 -2.63 18.64 -21.22
N GLU A 306 -3.12 17.44 -20.97
CA GLU A 306 -4.35 17.19 -20.22
C GLU A 306 -4.06 16.89 -18.75
N MET A 307 -2.79 16.70 -18.41
CA MET A 307 -2.36 16.41 -17.03
C MET A 307 -2.52 17.65 -16.15
N PRO A 308 -3.25 17.56 -15.03
CA PRO A 308 -3.34 18.65 -14.06
C PRO A 308 -2.03 18.85 -13.30
N GLU A 309 -1.93 19.96 -12.59
CA GLU A 309 -0.91 20.10 -11.56
C GLU A 309 -1.21 19.08 -10.43
N VAL A 310 -0.32 18.14 -10.21
CA VAL A 310 -0.42 17.16 -9.11
C VAL A 310 0.54 17.53 -8.00
N ILE A 311 0.02 17.67 -6.77
CA ILE A 311 0.81 17.89 -5.57
C ILE A 311 0.82 16.60 -4.77
N PRO A 312 1.88 15.80 -4.86
CA PRO A 312 2.02 14.59 -4.05
C PRO A 312 2.26 14.97 -2.58
N ILE A 313 1.62 14.25 -1.67
CA ILE A 313 1.74 14.45 -0.22
C ILE A 313 2.00 13.08 0.41
N ILE A 314 3.22 12.87 0.84
CA ILE A 314 3.61 11.62 1.51
C ILE A 314 3.11 11.64 2.96
N VAL A 315 2.50 10.52 3.36
CA VAL A 315 2.10 10.21 4.74
C VAL A 315 2.81 8.94 5.17
N GLU A 316 3.39 8.97 6.36
CA GLU A 316 4.20 7.88 6.90
C GLU A 316 3.61 7.36 8.21
N SER A 317 2.81 6.29 8.14
CA SER A 317 2.20 5.66 9.33
C SER A 317 3.11 4.62 10.00
N ASN A 318 4.26 4.32 9.40
CA ASN A 318 5.26 3.35 9.88
C ASN A 318 4.64 1.98 10.22
N ASP A 319 4.44 1.15 9.20
CA ASP A 319 3.84 -0.17 9.38
C ASP A 319 4.80 -1.14 10.08
N PRO A 320 4.39 -1.79 11.19
CA PRO A 320 5.29 -2.66 11.96
C PRO A 320 5.76 -3.91 11.22
N GLU A 321 5.10 -4.30 10.13
CA GLU A 321 5.45 -5.48 9.34
C GLU A 321 6.12 -5.16 8.01
N GLY A 322 6.13 -3.89 7.62
CA GLY A 322 6.81 -3.44 6.43
C GLY A 322 8.33 -3.31 6.64
N PRO A 323 9.13 -3.49 5.59
CA PRO A 323 10.56 -3.26 5.67
C PRO A 323 10.81 -1.79 6.04
N PHE A 324 11.46 -1.55 7.17
CA PHE A 324 11.66 -0.19 7.75
C PHE A 324 10.37 0.63 7.90
N GLY A 325 9.23 -0.03 8.02
CA GLY A 325 7.92 0.61 8.14
C GLY A 325 7.19 0.89 6.82
N ALA A 326 7.75 0.49 5.67
CA ALA A 326 7.19 0.76 4.35
C ALA A 326 5.95 -0.08 4.04
N LYS A 327 5.03 0.53 3.30
CA LYS A 327 3.90 -0.12 2.62
C LYS A 327 4.01 0.10 1.11
N GLU A 328 2.98 -0.29 0.38
CA GLU A 328 2.91 -0.07 -1.06
C GLU A 328 2.68 1.41 -1.43
N ALA A 329 3.06 1.78 -2.66
CA ALA A 329 2.78 3.06 -3.28
C ALA A 329 2.47 2.92 -4.79
N GLY A 330 2.11 1.71 -5.25
CA GLY A 330 1.86 1.43 -6.67
C GLY A 330 0.41 1.65 -7.07
N GLU A 331 -0.49 0.78 -6.62
CA GLU A 331 -1.90 0.77 -7.05
C GLU A 331 -2.83 1.55 -6.12
N GLY A 332 -2.49 1.68 -4.83
CA GLY A 332 -3.29 2.43 -3.87
C GLY A 332 -3.51 3.89 -4.23
N PRO A 333 -2.50 4.61 -4.76
CA PRO A 333 -2.65 6.00 -5.19
C PRO A 333 -3.63 6.20 -6.37
N LEU A 334 -3.95 5.14 -7.14
CA LEU A 334 -4.91 5.22 -8.25
C LEU A 334 -6.35 5.43 -7.77
N LEU A 335 -6.73 4.79 -6.66
CA LEU A 335 -8.13 4.66 -6.26
C LEU A 335 -8.85 5.97 -5.97
N PRO A 336 -8.26 6.97 -5.28
CA PRO A 336 -8.97 8.18 -4.89
C PRO A 336 -9.27 9.16 -6.03
N ILE A 337 -8.51 9.14 -7.13
CA ILE A 337 -8.65 10.15 -8.18
C ILE A 337 -10.01 10.07 -8.87
N LEU A 338 -10.51 8.87 -9.13
CA LEU A 338 -11.81 8.67 -9.76
C LEU A 338 -12.95 9.32 -8.96
N PRO A 339 -13.16 8.96 -7.68
CA PRO A 339 -14.21 9.58 -6.89
C PRO A 339 -13.95 11.06 -6.59
N ALA A 340 -12.69 11.51 -6.49
CA ALA A 340 -12.37 12.92 -6.28
C ALA A 340 -12.86 13.77 -7.46
N VAL A 341 -12.53 13.39 -8.70
CA VAL A 341 -12.98 14.09 -9.90
C VAL A 341 -14.50 13.99 -10.07
N CYS A 342 -15.11 12.82 -9.86
CA CYS A 342 -16.56 12.68 -9.93
C CYS A 342 -17.30 13.59 -8.92
N ASN A 343 -16.75 13.72 -7.72
CA ASN A 343 -17.31 14.59 -6.69
C ASN A 343 -17.07 16.08 -7.00
N ALA A 344 -15.91 16.42 -7.59
CA ALA A 344 -15.62 17.78 -8.03
C ALA A 344 -16.57 18.22 -9.16
N VAL A 345 -16.83 17.35 -10.14
CA VAL A 345 -17.81 17.61 -11.20
C VAL A 345 -19.21 17.83 -10.62
N TYR A 346 -19.59 17.00 -9.64
CA TYR A 346 -20.88 17.22 -8.95
C TYR A 346 -20.91 18.55 -8.18
N ASP A 347 -19.82 18.95 -7.57
CA ASP A 347 -19.71 20.25 -6.90
C ASP A 347 -19.79 21.41 -7.90
N ALA A 348 -19.24 21.24 -9.10
CA ALA A 348 -19.22 22.24 -10.15
C ALA A 348 -20.59 22.53 -10.78
N ILE A 349 -21.37 21.46 -11.06
CA ILE A 349 -22.59 21.60 -11.90
C ILE A 349 -23.89 21.07 -11.23
N GLY A 350 -23.81 20.52 -10.03
CA GLY A 350 -24.98 20.01 -9.31
C GLY A 350 -25.63 18.76 -9.95
N VAL A 351 -24.95 18.13 -10.93
CA VAL A 351 -25.44 16.94 -11.64
C VAL A 351 -24.52 15.75 -11.39
N ARG A 352 -25.07 14.62 -10.92
CA ARG A 352 -24.30 13.40 -10.68
C ARG A 352 -24.19 12.59 -11.96
N ILE A 353 -22.96 12.34 -12.43
CA ILE A 353 -22.66 11.45 -13.54
C ILE A 353 -22.47 10.04 -12.99
N GLN A 354 -23.10 9.04 -13.59
CA GLN A 354 -23.11 7.66 -13.10
C GLN A 354 -22.34 6.69 -14.02
N GLU A 355 -21.87 7.16 -15.18
CA GLU A 355 -21.13 6.38 -16.15
C GLU A 355 -19.76 7.00 -16.40
N LEU A 356 -18.72 6.17 -16.46
CA LEU A 356 -17.36 6.53 -16.83
C LEU A 356 -17.03 6.00 -18.23
N PRO A 357 -16.13 6.66 -18.94
CA PRO A 357 -15.55 7.97 -18.68
C PRO A 357 -16.59 9.09 -18.78
N MET A 358 -16.39 10.19 -18.04
CA MET A 358 -17.26 11.38 -18.12
C MET A 358 -16.94 12.19 -19.36
N THR A 359 -17.24 11.62 -20.54
CA THR A 359 -17.03 12.29 -21.83
C THR A 359 -17.92 13.53 -21.95
N PRO A 360 -17.53 14.53 -22.77
CA PRO A 360 -18.34 15.72 -23.01
C PRO A 360 -19.80 15.41 -23.36
N ASN A 361 -20.04 14.40 -24.19
CA ASN A 361 -21.38 13.97 -24.58
C ASN A 361 -22.19 13.40 -23.39
N ARG A 362 -21.54 12.69 -22.44
CA ARG A 362 -22.23 12.18 -21.24
C ARG A 362 -22.58 13.30 -20.27
N ILE A 363 -21.66 14.26 -20.09
CA ILE A 363 -21.90 15.45 -19.27
C ILE A 363 -23.04 16.27 -19.85
N HIS A 364 -22.96 16.63 -21.12
CA HIS A 364 -23.97 17.43 -21.82
C HIS A 364 -25.37 16.81 -21.70
N ARG A 365 -25.52 15.52 -22.04
CA ARG A 365 -26.79 14.81 -21.89
C ARG A 365 -27.32 14.79 -20.44
N ALA A 366 -26.44 14.66 -19.46
CA ALA A 366 -26.83 14.67 -18.06
C ALA A 366 -27.31 16.06 -17.62
N VAL A 367 -26.61 17.12 -18.04
CA VAL A 367 -27.00 18.52 -17.82
C VAL A 367 -28.35 18.82 -18.46
N GLU A 368 -28.54 18.52 -19.75
CA GLU A 368 -29.83 18.69 -20.44
C GLU A 368 -30.98 17.95 -19.72
N SER A 369 -30.74 16.70 -19.32
CA SER A 369 -31.74 15.93 -18.57
C SER A 369 -32.08 16.57 -17.23
N ALA A 370 -31.09 17.13 -16.55
CA ALA A 370 -31.29 17.81 -15.27
C ALA A 370 -32.07 19.13 -15.45
N CYS A 371 -31.73 19.92 -16.48
CA CYS A 371 -32.43 21.14 -16.86
C CYS A 371 -33.91 20.85 -17.18
N ARG A 372 -34.17 19.88 -18.05
CA ARG A 372 -35.54 19.47 -18.42
C ARG A 372 -36.38 19.05 -17.22
N LYS A 373 -35.79 18.26 -16.31
CA LYS A 373 -36.49 17.83 -15.08
C LYS A 373 -36.80 18.98 -14.13
N ARG A 374 -36.03 20.05 -14.18
CA ARG A 374 -36.22 21.23 -13.28
C ARG A 374 -36.92 22.39 -13.96
N GLY A 375 -37.29 22.28 -15.25
CA GLY A 375 -37.88 23.35 -16.04
C GLY A 375 -36.94 24.53 -16.26
N ILE A 376 -35.64 24.28 -16.37
CA ILE A 376 -34.60 25.25 -16.63
C ILE A 376 -34.32 25.25 -18.14
N GLU A 377 -34.38 26.41 -18.78
CA GLU A 377 -34.16 26.55 -20.22
C GLU A 377 -32.65 26.69 -20.55
N ASP A 378 -31.94 27.50 -19.77
CA ASP A 378 -30.50 27.74 -19.95
C ASP A 378 -29.70 26.91 -18.92
N PRO A 379 -28.74 26.06 -19.38
CA PRO A 379 -27.85 25.33 -18.47
C PRO A 379 -27.06 26.22 -17.50
N LEU A 380 -26.83 27.48 -17.85
CA LEU A 380 -26.17 28.47 -16.99
C LEU A 380 -27.01 28.87 -15.75
N ASP A 381 -28.32 28.63 -15.81
CA ASP A 381 -29.24 28.85 -14.69
C ASP A 381 -29.31 27.66 -13.71
N LEU A 382 -28.51 26.62 -13.90
CA LEU A 382 -28.42 25.52 -12.97
C LEU A 382 -28.03 26.01 -11.58
N PRO A 383 -28.81 25.69 -10.53
CA PRO A 383 -28.45 26.10 -9.18
C PRO A 383 -27.18 25.39 -8.74
N SER A 384 -26.26 26.14 -8.15
CA SER A 384 -25.11 25.54 -7.45
C SER A 384 -25.59 24.54 -6.43
N PRO A 385 -24.94 23.38 -6.29
CA PRO A 385 -25.36 22.36 -5.34
C PRO A 385 -25.27 22.90 -3.91
N THR A 386 -26.39 22.92 -3.23
CA THR A 386 -26.46 23.27 -1.80
C THR A 386 -26.18 22.04 -0.96
N LEU A 387 -25.40 22.20 0.09
CA LEU A 387 -25.17 21.14 1.06
C LEU A 387 -26.35 21.05 2.03
N ASP A 388 -27.43 20.35 1.63
CA ASP A 388 -28.48 19.97 2.58
C ASP A 388 -28.05 18.69 3.32
N LEU A 389 -27.50 18.84 4.51
CA LEU A 389 -27.12 17.74 5.40
C LEU A 389 -28.31 17.09 6.12
N THR A 390 -29.52 17.67 6.01
CA THR A 390 -30.72 17.18 6.72
C THR A 390 -31.07 15.73 6.36
N PRO A 391 -31.09 15.33 5.07
CA PRO A 391 -31.32 13.93 4.71
C PRO A 391 -30.19 12.99 5.21
N LEU A 392 -28.94 13.43 5.09
CA LEU A 392 -27.79 12.64 5.52
C LEU A 392 -27.78 12.46 7.04
N SER A 393 -28.06 13.53 7.80
CA SER A 393 -28.12 13.44 9.26
C SER A 393 -29.25 12.52 9.73
N LYS A 394 -30.39 12.53 9.03
CA LYS A 394 -31.50 11.59 9.29
C LYS A 394 -31.15 10.17 9.00
N ILE A 395 -30.46 9.92 7.84
CA ILE A 395 -29.99 8.59 7.44
C ILE A 395 -28.94 8.07 8.42
N LEU A 396 -27.97 8.90 8.81
CA LEU A 396 -26.91 8.52 9.76
C LEU A 396 -27.49 8.26 11.16
N LYS A 397 -28.47 9.05 11.61
CA LYS A 397 -29.17 8.79 12.87
C LYS A 397 -29.97 7.48 12.81
N LYS A 398 -30.65 7.20 11.71
CA LYS A 398 -31.37 5.93 11.49
C LYS A 398 -30.43 4.75 11.47
N ARG A 399 -29.36 4.82 10.66
CA ARG A 399 -28.31 3.76 10.60
C ARG A 399 -27.61 3.56 11.93
N GLY A 400 -27.29 4.63 12.65
CA GLY A 400 -26.70 4.54 13.99
C GLY A 400 -27.64 3.92 15.03
N ALA A 401 -28.95 4.13 14.90
CA ALA A 401 -29.97 3.45 15.73
C ALA A 401 -30.05 1.96 15.36
N GLU A 402 -30.13 1.64 14.07
CA GLU A 402 -30.15 0.26 13.57
C GLU A 402 -28.87 -0.51 13.93
N HIS A 403 -27.72 0.14 13.89
CA HIS A 403 -26.44 -0.48 14.28
C HIS A 403 -26.43 -0.78 15.80
N ARG A 404 -26.91 0.15 16.63
CA ARG A 404 -27.03 -0.08 18.08
C ARG A 404 -28.01 -1.21 18.42
N ILE A 405 -29.11 -1.33 17.68
CA ILE A 405 -30.05 -2.44 17.83
C ILE A 405 -29.38 -3.76 17.47
N ARG A 406 -28.72 -3.85 16.32
CA ARG A 406 -27.99 -5.05 15.89
C ARG A 406 -26.87 -5.43 16.85
N ASP A 407 -26.12 -4.47 17.38
CA ASP A 407 -25.06 -4.73 18.36
C ASP A 407 -25.64 -5.23 19.68
N LYS A 408 -26.80 -4.71 20.09
CA LYS A 408 -27.51 -5.21 21.27
C LYS A 408 -28.05 -6.64 21.05
N GLU A 409 -28.61 -6.91 19.88
CA GLU A 409 -29.07 -8.25 19.50
C GLU A 409 -27.90 -9.25 19.40
N ARG A 410 -26.75 -8.83 18.85
CA ARG A 410 -25.53 -9.63 18.82
C ARG A 410 -25.04 -9.98 20.21
N ARG A 411 -25.00 -9.02 21.16
CA ARG A 411 -24.60 -9.27 22.54
C ARG A 411 -25.56 -10.25 23.23
N LEU A 412 -26.86 -10.05 23.08
CA LEU A 412 -27.88 -10.93 23.63
C LEU A 412 -27.76 -12.36 23.07
N ASN A 413 -27.51 -12.51 21.78
CA ASN A 413 -27.32 -13.81 21.15
C ASN A 413 -26.00 -14.48 21.55
N SER A 414 -24.91 -13.69 21.75
CA SER A 414 -23.62 -14.22 22.24
C SER A 414 -23.72 -14.71 23.70
N GLU A 415 -24.50 -14.01 24.54
CA GLU A 415 -24.76 -14.42 25.91
C GLU A 415 -25.67 -15.66 25.99
N SER A 416 -26.54 -15.88 24.99
CA SER A 416 -27.43 -17.05 24.92
C SER A 416 -26.81 -18.28 24.27
N GLY A 417 -25.56 -18.24 23.82
CA GLY A 417 -24.89 -19.37 23.15
C GLY A 417 -25.47 -19.73 21.77
N ALA A 418 -26.37 -18.90 21.22
CA ALA A 418 -27.09 -19.16 19.97
C ALA A 418 -26.36 -18.67 18.71
N TYR A 419 -25.08 -18.35 18.79
CA TYR A 419 -24.31 -17.88 17.63
C TYR A 419 -23.71 -19.06 16.88
N HIS A 420 -24.43 -19.56 15.88
CA HIS A 420 -23.82 -20.42 14.85
C HIS A 420 -23.21 -19.55 13.76
N ASN A 421 -21.91 -19.68 13.53
CA ASN A 421 -21.15 -18.96 12.50
C ASN A 421 -21.66 -19.20 11.06
N GLY A 422 -22.58 -20.12 10.84
CA GLY A 422 -23.13 -20.48 9.53
C GLY A 422 -24.32 -19.68 9.05
N ALA A 423 -24.99 -18.92 9.91
CA ALA A 423 -26.26 -18.26 9.55
C ALA A 423 -26.13 -17.05 8.63
N LEU A 424 -24.95 -16.48 8.48
CA LEU A 424 -24.70 -15.32 7.61
C LEU A 424 -24.20 -15.71 6.20
N PHE A 425 -23.70 -16.93 5.98
CA PHE A 425 -22.99 -17.29 4.77
C PHE A 425 -23.33 -18.65 4.17
N GLY A 426 -24.45 -19.25 4.51
CA GLY A 426 -25.02 -20.45 3.91
C GLY A 426 -24.03 -21.62 3.79
N ASN A 427 -24.21 -22.66 4.61
CA ASN A 427 -23.62 -24.00 4.49
C ASN A 427 -22.08 -24.12 4.43
N ASP A 428 -21.32 -23.34 5.19
CA ASP A 428 -19.94 -23.70 5.49
C ASP A 428 -19.92 -24.73 6.64
N PRO A 429 -19.06 -25.76 6.58
CA PRO A 429 -18.96 -26.75 7.62
C PRO A 429 -18.57 -26.10 8.96
N GLU A 430 -19.24 -26.50 10.03
CA GLU A 430 -18.99 -26.04 11.40
C GLU A 430 -17.51 -26.17 11.76
N ILE A 431 -16.91 -25.06 12.17
CA ILE A 431 -15.57 -25.05 12.73
C ILE A 431 -15.70 -25.35 14.21
N PRO A 432 -15.00 -26.36 14.72
CA PRO A 432 -15.03 -26.67 16.15
C PRO A 432 -14.60 -25.45 16.98
N PRO A 433 -15.27 -25.14 18.10
CA PRO A 433 -14.91 -24.01 18.96
C PRO A 433 -13.47 -24.00 19.44
N GLU A 434 -12.83 -25.15 19.49
CA GLU A 434 -11.42 -25.34 19.89
C GLU A 434 -10.40 -24.75 18.89
N GLU A 435 -10.80 -24.50 17.63
CA GLU A 435 -9.96 -23.82 16.64
C GLU A 435 -10.10 -22.28 16.68
N LEU A 436 -11.07 -21.74 17.44
CA LEU A 436 -11.28 -20.30 17.60
C LEU A 436 -10.49 -19.72 18.78
N ASP A 437 -9.97 -20.58 19.65
CA ASP A 437 -9.17 -20.20 20.82
C ASP A 437 -7.67 -20.30 20.49
N SER A 438 -7.26 -19.66 19.40
CA SER A 438 -5.86 -19.46 19.15
C SER A 438 -5.41 -18.22 19.90
N ASP A 439 -4.48 -18.41 20.83
CA ASP A 439 -3.72 -17.39 21.55
C ASP A 439 -2.97 -16.46 20.57
N TRP A 440 -3.70 -15.59 19.92
CA TRP A 440 -3.15 -14.49 19.12
C TRP A 440 -2.78 -13.32 20.04
N HIS A 441 -1.84 -13.58 20.94
CA HIS A 441 -1.15 -12.48 21.62
C HIS A 441 -0.03 -11.96 20.71
N VAL A 442 -0.37 -11.01 19.87
CA VAL A 442 0.64 -10.11 19.28
C VAL A 442 1.22 -9.32 20.46
N GLN A 443 2.45 -9.62 20.85
CA GLN A 443 3.20 -8.70 21.69
C GLN A 443 3.46 -7.45 20.86
N VAL A 444 2.65 -6.43 21.09
CA VAL A 444 2.93 -5.07 20.63
C VAL A 444 4.03 -4.56 21.53
N LEU A 445 5.25 -4.42 21.00
CA LEU A 445 6.29 -3.67 21.69
C LEU A 445 5.84 -2.22 21.79
N PRO A 446 6.05 -1.54 22.92
CA PRO A 446 5.75 -0.12 23.06
C PRO A 446 6.45 0.70 21.96
N ASP A 447 5.79 1.75 21.49
CA ASP A 447 6.28 2.61 20.40
C ASP A 447 7.72 3.12 20.61
N GLU A 448 8.15 3.28 21.84
CA GLU A 448 9.51 3.70 22.23
C GLU A 448 10.60 2.67 21.91
N GLU A 449 10.30 1.37 21.92
CA GLU A 449 11.28 0.33 21.57
C GLU A 449 11.53 0.21 20.07
N TYR A 450 10.55 0.63 19.23
CA TYR A 450 10.70 0.63 17.77
C TYR A 450 11.57 1.78 17.26
N LEU A 451 11.54 2.92 17.94
CA LEU A 451 12.33 4.10 17.56
C LEU A 451 13.83 3.94 17.88
N GLU A 452 14.18 3.08 18.82
CA GLU A 452 15.59 2.87 19.22
C GLU A 452 16.31 1.74 18.47
N LYS A 453 15.60 0.93 17.64
CA LYS A 453 16.20 -0.20 16.91
C LYS A 453 15.91 -0.12 15.41
N PRO A 454 16.61 0.73 14.66
CA PRO A 454 16.53 0.69 13.21
C PRO A 454 16.98 -0.69 12.70
N GLY A 455 16.16 -1.36 11.94
CA GLY A 455 16.44 -2.66 11.33
C GLY A 455 15.72 -3.88 11.92
N LEU A 456 14.87 -3.73 12.93
CA LEU A 456 14.17 -4.86 13.56
C LEU A 456 12.73 -5.07 13.07
N ALA A 457 12.22 -4.25 12.17
CA ALA A 457 10.86 -4.43 11.64
C ALA A 457 10.64 -5.80 10.95
N GLY A 458 11.73 -6.44 10.48
CA GLY A 458 11.68 -7.80 9.93
C GLY A 458 11.95 -8.93 10.94
N SER A 459 12.42 -8.64 12.15
CA SER A 459 12.85 -9.66 13.12
C SER A 459 11.76 -10.09 14.11
N ALA A 460 10.67 -9.39 14.20
CA ALA A 460 9.50 -9.82 14.99
C ALA A 460 8.99 -11.23 14.59
N TRP A 461 9.42 -11.72 13.42
CA TRP A 461 9.11 -13.04 12.87
C TRP A 461 9.97 -14.19 13.41
N LEU A 462 11.12 -13.89 14.03
CA LEU A 462 12.06 -14.91 14.49
C LEU A 462 11.77 -15.42 15.91
N HIS A 463 10.84 -14.82 16.65
CA HIS A 463 10.58 -15.15 18.05
C HIS A 463 9.17 -15.67 18.37
N THR A 464 8.48 -16.31 17.43
CA THR A 464 7.41 -17.24 17.82
C THR A 464 8.03 -18.56 18.22
N GLU A 465 8.64 -18.64 19.40
CA GLU A 465 8.91 -19.92 20.05
C GLU A 465 7.59 -20.65 20.28
N ARG A 466 7.40 -21.75 19.56
CA ARG A 466 6.42 -22.77 19.95
C ARG A 466 6.80 -23.26 21.34
N ARG A 467 6.10 -22.83 22.37
CA ARG A 467 6.11 -23.55 23.64
C ARG A 467 5.45 -24.89 23.40
N HIS A 468 6.26 -25.92 23.15
CA HIS A 468 5.84 -27.29 23.30
C HIS A 468 5.40 -27.47 24.77
N ARG A 469 4.12 -27.61 25.02
CA ARG A 469 3.66 -28.24 26.25
C ARG A 469 4.12 -29.71 26.19
N GLY A 470 5.14 -30.02 26.94
CA GLY A 470 5.46 -31.41 27.27
C GLY A 470 4.30 -32.03 28.03
N GLY A 471 3.58 -32.91 27.38
CA GLY A 471 2.69 -33.87 28.06
C GLY A 471 3.55 -35.01 28.53
N SER A 472 3.71 -35.12 29.83
CA SER A 472 4.23 -36.30 30.50
C SER A 472 3.14 -37.36 30.60
N SER A 473 3.54 -38.59 30.37
CA SER A 473 2.99 -39.93 30.56
C SER A 473 2.15 -40.49 29.45
#